data_f6de5acb332480c4a0eddaedd13d9493
#
_entry.id   f6de5acb332480c4a0eddaedd13d9493
#
_cell.length_a   1.000
_cell.length_b   1.000
_cell.length_c   1.000
_cell.angle_alpha   90.00
_cell.angle_beta   90.00
_cell.angle_gamma   90.00
#
_symmetry.space_group_name_H-M   'P 1'
#
loop_
_entity.id
_entity.type
_entity.pdbx_description
1 polymer ?
#
loop_
_entity_poly.entity_id
_entity_poly.type
_entity_poly.pdbx_seq_one_letter_code
_entity_poly.pdbx_strand_id
1 'polypeptide(L)'
;MLVEAGIKFQSVQKHLKFKTRDIAGCLITHEHGDHAKYIKQFTDAGIECYVTLGTLKALNITSHRLNVIKAKKIFRVGSWQILPFEIEHDVAEPVGFLMKSDNGFKVLYVTDTKYLKYKFNGITHMLLEVNFIYEQMQQNVEDGVIHQSLANRIMDSHFSLEYATQFLKANDLSELKGIHLIHLSSNNSNAQFIKKQIQAVSGVPVYVGGL
;
A
#
# COMPACT_ATOMS: atom_id res chain seq x y z
N MET A 1 -7.83 -7.29 10.48
CA MET A 1 -8.08 -6.25 9.47
C MET A 1 -7.33 -6.63 8.20
N LEU A 2 -7.92 -6.38 7.04
CA LEU A 2 -7.30 -6.56 5.73
C LEU A 2 -7.01 -5.19 5.11
N VAL A 3 -6.06 -5.15 4.19
CA VAL A 3 -5.79 -4.00 3.33
C VAL A 3 -5.74 -4.53 1.92
N GLU A 4 -6.47 -3.89 1.03
CA GLU A 4 -6.73 -4.22 -0.37
C GLU A 4 -7.60 -5.47 -0.61
N ALA A 5 -8.31 -5.45 -1.73
CA ALA A 5 -9.18 -6.50 -2.23
C ALA A 5 -8.85 -6.89 -3.69
N GLY A 6 -7.56 -6.83 -4.05
CA GLY A 6 -7.07 -7.12 -5.40
C GLY A 6 -7.01 -8.61 -5.74
N ILE A 7 -7.13 -9.50 -4.76
CA ILE A 7 -7.16 -10.95 -4.95
C ILE A 7 -8.52 -11.54 -4.59
N LYS A 8 -8.85 -12.70 -5.16
CA LYS A 8 -10.12 -13.40 -4.84
C LYS A 8 -10.24 -13.66 -3.34
N PHE A 9 -11.42 -13.39 -2.76
CA PHE A 9 -11.67 -13.61 -1.33
C PHE A 9 -11.44 -15.07 -0.92
N GLN A 10 -11.71 -16.02 -1.81
CA GLN A 10 -11.40 -17.44 -1.56
C GLN A 10 -9.91 -17.69 -1.27
N SER A 11 -9.00 -16.96 -1.90
CA SER A 11 -7.56 -17.06 -1.61
C SER A 11 -7.23 -16.55 -0.21
N VAL A 12 -7.86 -15.44 0.21
CA VAL A 12 -7.77 -14.92 1.58
C VAL A 12 -8.30 -15.93 2.59
N GLN A 13 -9.46 -16.53 2.31
CA GLN A 13 -10.06 -17.56 3.17
C GLN A 13 -9.12 -18.77 3.37
N LYS A 14 -8.53 -19.27 2.29
CA LYS A 14 -7.58 -20.37 2.35
C LYS A 14 -6.35 -20.02 3.19
N HIS A 15 -5.77 -18.85 2.96
CA HIS A 15 -4.60 -18.36 3.71
C HIS A 15 -4.89 -18.22 5.21
N LEU A 16 -6.08 -17.73 5.57
CA LEU A 16 -6.54 -17.60 6.95
C LEU A 16 -7.09 -18.91 7.53
N LYS A 17 -6.96 -20.05 6.82
CA LYS A 17 -7.53 -21.34 7.24
C LYS A 17 -9.02 -21.20 7.61
N PHE A 18 -9.76 -20.42 6.80
CA PHE A 18 -11.20 -20.11 6.96
C PHE A 18 -11.58 -19.38 8.27
N LYS A 19 -10.61 -18.83 9.01
CA LYS A 19 -10.87 -18.00 10.19
C LYS A 19 -11.22 -16.55 9.77
N THR A 20 -12.32 -16.38 9.05
CA THR A 20 -12.72 -15.08 8.49
C THR A 20 -13.57 -14.25 9.43
N ARG A 21 -14.13 -14.86 10.50
CA ARG A 21 -14.98 -14.15 11.49
C ARG A 21 -14.21 -13.08 12.27
N ASP A 22 -12.88 -13.21 12.36
CA ASP A 22 -12.01 -12.27 13.06
C ASP A 22 -11.59 -11.07 12.19
N ILE A 23 -12.05 -11.01 10.93
CA ILE A 23 -11.76 -9.89 10.04
C ILE A 23 -12.68 -8.73 10.41
N ALA A 24 -12.12 -7.71 11.05
CA ALA A 24 -12.87 -6.52 11.45
C ALA A 24 -13.29 -5.64 10.25
N GLY A 25 -12.56 -5.69 9.14
CA GLY A 25 -12.83 -4.93 7.92
C GLY A 25 -11.67 -4.95 6.94
N CYS A 26 -11.89 -4.35 5.77
CA CYS A 26 -10.93 -4.20 4.68
C CYS A 26 -10.79 -2.74 4.29
N LEU A 27 -9.57 -2.22 4.25
CA LEU A 27 -9.25 -0.86 3.80
C LEU A 27 -8.86 -0.91 2.33
N ILE A 28 -9.35 0.02 1.52
CA ILE A 28 -9.03 0.12 0.09
C ILE A 28 -8.39 1.48 -0.17
N THR A 29 -7.22 1.48 -0.81
CA THR A 29 -6.50 2.73 -1.12
C THR A 29 -7.10 3.45 -2.32
N HIS A 30 -7.43 2.72 -3.39
CA HIS A 30 -7.95 3.27 -4.64
C HIS A 30 -8.60 2.17 -5.53
N GLU A 31 -9.11 2.57 -6.70
CA GLU A 31 -9.95 1.74 -7.57
C GLU A 31 -9.22 0.81 -8.54
N HIS A 32 -7.90 0.84 -8.68
CA HIS A 32 -7.21 -0.05 -9.62
C HIS A 32 -7.48 -1.54 -9.34
N GLY A 33 -7.40 -2.35 -10.39
CA GLY A 33 -7.83 -3.75 -10.32
C GLY A 33 -7.04 -4.63 -9.36
N ASP A 34 -5.75 -4.38 -9.21
CA ASP A 34 -4.86 -5.07 -8.27
C ASP A 34 -5.10 -4.67 -6.80
N HIS A 35 -5.89 -3.60 -6.55
CA HIS A 35 -6.29 -3.14 -5.22
C HIS A 35 -7.76 -3.40 -4.89
N ALA A 36 -8.67 -3.29 -5.85
CA ALA A 36 -10.11 -3.31 -5.57
C ALA A 36 -10.94 -4.30 -6.41
N LYS A 37 -10.35 -5.05 -7.37
CA LYS A 37 -11.06 -5.92 -8.33
C LYS A 37 -12.10 -6.85 -7.70
N TYR A 38 -11.82 -7.36 -6.53
CA TYR A 38 -12.67 -8.36 -5.89
C TYR A 38 -13.43 -7.83 -4.67
N ILE A 39 -13.49 -6.51 -4.46
CA ILE A 39 -14.14 -5.88 -3.30
C ILE A 39 -15.58 -6.38 -3.10
N LYS A 40 -16.31 -6.65 -4.21
CA LYS A 40 -17.66 -7.22 -4.14
C LYS A 40 -17.67 -8.59 -3.44
N GLN A 41 -16.69 -9.45 -3.68
CA GLN A 41 -16.61 -10.74 -2.99
C GLN A 41 -16.39 -10.59 -1.49
N PHE A 42 -15.67 -9.53 -1.06
CA PHE A 42 -15.47 -9.22 0.35
C PHE A 42 -16.77 -8.74 1.00
N THR A 43 -17.50 -7.81 0.36
CA THR A 43 -18.78 -7.33 0.89
C THR A 43 -19.86 -8.42 0.89
N ASP A 44 -19.91 -9.27 -0.14
CA ASP A 44 -20.84 -10.42 -0.20
C ASP A 44 -20.53 -11.47 0.87
N ALA A 45 -19.26 -11.60 1.28
CA ALA A 45 -18.81 -12.45 2.38
C ALA A 45 -19.03 -11.84 3.78
N GLY A 46 -19.62 -10.65 3.86
CA GLY A 46 -19.94 -10.00 5.13
C GLY A 46 -18.83 -9.09 5.68
N ILE A 47 -17.81 -8.76 4.89
CA ILE A 47 -16.71 -7.88 5.31
C ILE A 47 -17.07 -6.42 5.04
N GLU A 48 -16.95 -5.58 6.06
CA GLU A 48 -17.05 -4.11 5.93
C GLU A 48 -15.83 -3.59 5.16
N CYS A 49 -16.04 -2.88 4.06
CA CYS A 49 -14.98 -2.29 3.27
C CYS A 49 -15.02 -0.77 3.39
N TYR A 50 -13.84 -0.15 3.52
CA TYR A 50 -13.67 1.27 3.75
C TYR A 50 -12.96 1.89 2.55
N VAL A 51 -13.63 2.82 1.86
CA VAL A 51 -13.17 3.43 0.61
C VAL A 51 -13.41 4.94 0.63
N THR A 52 -12.64 5.72 -0.14
CA THR A 52 -12.97 7.15 -0.36
C THR A 52 -14.19 7.30 -1.28
N LEU A 53 -14.80 8.47 -1.29
CA LEU A 53 -15.96 8.72 -2.16
C LEU A 53 -15.57 8.66 -3.64
N GLY A 54 -14.38 9.18 -3.99
CA GLY A 54 -13.85 9.11 -5.35
C GLY A 54 -13.66 7.69 -5.82
N THR A 55 -12.96 6.87 -5.02
CA THR A 55 -12.78 5.43 -5.27
C THR A 55 -14.11 4.69 -5.41
N LEU A 56 -15.09 4.96 -4.53
CA LEU A 56 -16.41 4.34 -4.61
C LEU A 56 -17.13 4.67 -5.92
N LYS A 57 -17.11 5.93 -6.33
CA LYS A 57 -17.70 6.38 -7.60
C LYS A 57 -17.03 5.73 -8.81
N ALA A 58 -15.70 5.66 -8.82
CA ALA A 58 -14.93 5.06 -9.90
C ALA A 58 -15.18 3.54 -10.02
N LEU A 59 -15.31 2.83 -8.89
CA LEU A 59 -15.67 1.41 -8.87
C LEU A 59 -17.09 1.14 -9.35
N ASN A 60 -17.99 2.14 -9.29
CA ASN A 60 -19.40 2.04 -9.70
C ASN A 60 -20.12 0.81 -9.11
N ILE A 61 -19.92 0.56 -7.83
CA ILE A 61 -20.53 -0.56 -7.10
C ILE A 61 -21.36 -0.06 -5.92
N THR A 62 -22.34 -0.86 -5.52
CA THR A 62 -23.18 -0.58 -4.35
C THR A 62 -23.19 -1.76 -3.40
N SER A 63 -23.05 -1.49 -2.11
CA SER A 63 -23.28 -2.46 -1.02
C SER A 63 -23.50 -1.69 0.27
N HIS A 64 -24.33 -2.19 1.15
CA HIS A 64 -24.51 -1.64 2.52
C HIS A 64 -23.27 -1.80 3.39
N ARG A 65 -22.29 -2.58 2.94
CA ARG A 65 -20.98 -2.80 3.62
C ARG A 65 -19.86 -1.94 3.06
N LEU A 66 -20.17 -0.97 2.20
CA LEU A 66 -19.21 0.01 1.73
C LEU A 66 -19.32 1.28 2.58
N ASN A 67 -18.28 1.55 3.33
CA ASN A 67 -18.19 2.67 4.26
C ASN A 67 -17.32 3.77 3.65
N VAL A 68 -17.90 4.95 3.43
CA VAL A 68 -17.15 6.09 2.87
C VAL A 68 -16.29 6.72 3.95
N ILE A 69 -14.99 6.82 3.66
CA ILE A 69 -14.00 7.48 4.50
C ILE A 69 -13.47 8.76 3.83
N LYS A 70 -12.80 9.60 4.61
CA LYS A 70 -12.18 10.84 4.10
C LYS A 70 -10.75 10.95 4.60
N ALA A 71 -9.85 11.41 3.73
CA ALA A 71 -8.49 11.76 4.13
C ALA A 71 -8.50 12.74 5.32
N LYS A 72 -7.52 12.59 6.22
CA LYS A 72 -7.34 13.40 7.45
C LYS A 72 -8.47 13.27 8.49
N LYS A 73 -9.40 12.33 8.32
CA LYS A 73 -10.45 12.02 9.30
C LYS A 73 -10.21 10.65 9.91
N ILE A 74 -9.95 10.62 11.21
CA ILE A 74 -9.72 9.38 11.95
C ILE A 74 -11.04 8.62 12.10
N PHE A 75 -10.97 7.29 11.93
CA PHE A 75 -12.07 6.36 12.22
C PHE A 75 -11.53 5.07 12.88
N ARG A 76 -12.41 4.20 13.34
CA ARG A 76 -12.02 2.92 13.96
C ARG A 76 -12.54 1.72 13.19
N VAL A 77 -11.71 0.67 13.14
CA VAL A 77 -12.06 -0.65 12.60
C VAL A 77 -11.57 -1.70 13.60
N GLY A 78 -12.49 -2.30 14.35
CA GLY A 78 -12.14 -3.18 15.47
C GLY A 78 -11.25 -2.48 16.49
N SER A 79 -10.10 -3.06 16.81
CA SER A 79 -9.09 -2.52 17.73
C SER A 79 -8.11 -1.53 17.09
N TRP A 80 -8.38 -1.09 15.86
CA TRP A 80 -7.49 -0.19 15.13
C TRP A 80 -8.10 1.20 14.96
N GLN A 81 -7.30 2.23 15.21
CA GLN A 81 -7.56 3.61 14.84
C GLN A 81 -6.84 3.88 13.51
N ILE A 82 -7.58 4.38 12.53
CA ILE A 82 -7.12 4.55 11.16
C ILE A 82 -7.15 6.03 10.80
N LEU A 83 -6.04 6.55 10.30
CA LEU A 83 -5.92 7.87 9.70
C LEU A 83 -5.59 7.70 8.20
N PRO A 84 -6.55 7.89 7.30
CA PRO A 84 -6.24 7.98 5.87
C PRO A 84 -5.53 9.29 5.59
N PHE A 85 -4.55 9.27 4.67
CA PHE A 85 -3.89 10.48 4.20
C PHE A 85 -3.76 10.46 2.68
N GLU A 86 -3.73 11.65 2.08
CA GLU A 86 -3.64 11.81 0.63
C GLU A 86 -2.30 11.31 0.11
N ILE A 87 -2.31 10.63 -1.02
CA ILE A 87 -1.12 10.22 -1.78
C ILE A 87 -1.24 10.74 -3.21
N GLU A 88 -0.14 10.73 -3.97
CA GLU A 88 -0.10 11.26 -5.34
C GLU A 88 -0.09 10.09 -6.34
N HIS A 89 -1.26 9.83 -6.92
CA HIS A 89 -1.49 8.80 -7.92
C HIS A 89 -2.54 9.25 -8.93
N ASP A 90 -2.54 8.71 -10.14
CA ASP A 90 -3.40 9.13 -11.26
C ASP A 90 -4.81 8.50 -11.22
N VAL A 91 -5.46 8.53 -10.06
CA VAL A 91 -6.78 7.98 -9.77
C VAL A 91 -7.68 8.97 -9.04
N ALA A 92 -8.95 8.63 -8.79
CA ALA A 92 -9.97 9.57 -8.38
C ALA A 92 -9.74 10.19 -6.98
N GLU A 93 -9.39 9.42 -5.96
CA GLU A 93 -9.19 9.90 -4.58
C GLU A 93 -8.34 8.90 -3.78
N PRO A 94 -7.03 8.75 -4.11
CA PRO A 94 -6.17 7.75 -3.51
C PRO A 94 -5.75 8.13 -2.09
N VAL A 95 -5.60 7.12 -1.23
CA VAL A 95 -5.16 7.31 0.16
C VAL A 95 -4.16 6.24 0.59
N GLY A 96 -3.18 6.63 1.41
CA GLY A 96 -2.43 5.75 2.28
C GLY A 96 -3.05 5.67 3.67
N PHE A 97 -2.60 4.75 4.51
CA PHE A 97 -3.15 4.55 5.85
C PHE A 97 -2.07 4.58 6.93
N LEU A 98 -2.30 5.40 7.95
CA LEU A 98 -1.61 5.29 9.23
C LEU A 98 -2.54 4.61 10.22
N MET A 99 -2.14 3.44 10.71
CA MET A 99 -2.97 2.56 11.53
C MET A 99 -2.34 2.37 12.90
N LYS A 100 -3.08 2.67 13.96
CA LYS A 100 -2.62 2.47 15.36
C LYS A 100 -3.52 1.44 16.04
N SER A 101 -2.92 0.36 16.54
CA SER A 101 -3.64 -0.65 17.30
C SER A 101 -3.69 -0.31 18.79
N ASP A 102 -4.68 -0.86 19.51
CA ASP A 102 -4.78 -0.73 20.96
C ASP A 102 -3.59 -1.41 21.68
N ASN A 103 -2.88 -2.34 21.02
CA ASN A 103 -1.68 -3.03 21.51
C ASN A 103 -0.36 -2.28 21.24
N GLY A 104 -0.41 -1.02 20.81
CA GLY A 104 0.76 -0.18 20.63
C GLY A 104 1.47 -0.30 19.26
N PHE A 105 0.98 -1.14 18.33
CA PHE A 105 1.49 -1.13 16.96
C PHE A 105 1.04 0.15 16.24
N LYS A 106 1.98 0.77 15.53
CA LYS A 106 1.71 1.89 14.63
C LYS A 106 2.27 1.55 13.25
N VAL A 107 1.36 1.24 12.33
CA VAL A 107 1.68 0.70 11.01
C VAL A 107 1.41 1.75 9.94
N LEU A 108 2.39 2.01 9.09
CA LEU A 108 2.24 2.84 7.91
C LEU A 108 2.06 1.92 6.69
N TYR A 109 1.00 2.15 5.92
CA TYR A 109 0.72 1.48 4.65
C TYR A 109 0.75 2.50 3.52
N VAL A 110 1.68 2.34 2.58
CA VAL A 110 1.87 3.23 1.43
C VAL A 110 2.11 2.38 0.19
N THR A 111 1.26 2.56 -0.81
CA THR A 111 1.38 1.96 -2.14
C THR A 111 0.96 2.97 -3.18
N ASP A 112 1.40 2.81 -4.41
CA ASP A 112 1.00 3.57 -5.59
C ASP A 112 1.03 5.08 -5.36
N THR A 113 2.20 5.59 -5.13
CA THR A 113 2.40 7.04 -5.00
C THR A 113 3.73 7.47 -5.60
N LYS A 114 3.71 8.56 -6.34
CA LYS A 114 4.93 9.17 -6.85
C LYS A 114 5.80 9.75 -5.73
N TYR A 115 5.16 10.35 -4.73
CA TYR A 115 5.83 11.08 -3.67
C TYR A 115 5.00 11.09 -2.38
N LEU A 116 5.68 11.15 -1.23
CA LEU A 116 5.05 11.23 0.08
C LEU A 116 5.52 12.47 0.83
N LYS A 117 4.63 13.48 0.92
CA LYS A 117 4.93 14.78 1.53
C LYS A 117 4.88 14.81 3.06
N TYR A 118 4.35 13.76 3.67
CA TYR A 118 4.15 13.68 5.12
C TYR A 118 5.37 13.12 5.84
N LYS A 119 5.54 13.54 7.09
CA LYS A 119 6.44 12.91 8.06
C LYS A 119 5.60 12.24 9.14
N PHE A 120 6.04 11.09 9.59
CA PHE A 120 5.35 10.28 10.58
C PHE A 120 6.27 9.97 11.75
N ASN A 121 5.76 10.04 12.98
CA ASN A 121 6.52 9.74 14.19
C ASN A 121 6.01 8.45 14.84
N GLY A 122 6.90 7.72 15.51
CA GLY A 122 6.58 6.53 16.28
C GLY A 122 6.02 5.37 15.45
N ILE A 123 6.44 5.24 14.20
CA ILE A 123 6.08 4.11 13.34
C ILE A 123 6.80 2.86 13.83
N THR A 124 6.06 1.79 14.07
CA THR A 124 6.65 0.50 14.46
C THR A 124 6.86 -0.45 13.28
N HIS A 125 6.01 -0.39 12.27
CA HIS A 125 6.11 -1.21 11.05
C HIS A 125 5.69 -0.41 9.82
N MET A 126 6.29 -0.71 8.68
CA MET A 126 5.91 -0.14 7.39
C MET A 126 5.60 -1.25 6.39
N LEU A 127 4.51 -1.08 5.65
CA LEU A 127 4.28 -1.75 4.37
C LEU A 127 4.46 -0.65 3.32
N LEU A 128 5.60 -0.68 2.64
CA LEU A 128 6.07 0.41 1.81
C LEU A 128 6.30 -0.08 0.38
N GLU A 129 5.66 0.58 -0.57
CA GLU A 129 5.98 0.37 -1.98
C GLU A 129 7.42 0.76 -2.27
N VAL A 130 8.11 -0.07 -3.06
CA VAL A 130 9.31 0.30 -3.79
C VAL A 130 9.23 -0.36 -5.17
N ASN A 131 8.56 0.32 -6.08
CA ASN A 131 8.18 -0.26 -7.36
C ASN A 131 9.37 -0.43 -8.30
N PHE A 132 10.24 0.57 -8.41
CA PHE A 132 11.32 0.56 -9.38
C PHE A 132 12.63 1.16 -8.85
N ILE A 133 13.73 0.84 -9.56
CA ILE A 133 15.04 1.47 -9.45
C ILE A 133 15.20 2.33 -10.68
N TYR A 134 15.50 3.61 -10.51
CA TYR A 134 15.55 4.57 -11.62
C TYR A 134 16.56 4.17 -12.70
N GLU A 135 17.78 3.81 -12.29
CA GLU A 135 18.85 3.38 -13.20
C GLU A 135 18.45 2.14 -14.00
N GLN A 136 17.87 1.12 -13.35
CA GLN A 136 17.41 -0.10 -14.02
C GLN A 136 16.28 0.19 -15.01
N MET A 137 15.37 1.09 -14.66
CA MET A 137 14.28 1.47 -15.55
C MET A 137 14.78 2.22 -16.78
N GLN A 138 15.75 3.13 -16.63
CA GLN A 138 16.40 3.80 -17.77
C GLN A 138 17.09 2.79 -18.69
N GLN A 139 17.86 1.86 -18.14
CA GLN A 139 18.50 0.80 -18.92
C GLN A 139 17.46 -0.03 -19.70
N ASN A 140 16.33 -0.38 -19.07
CA ASN A 140 15.26 -1.11 -19.75
C ASN A 140 14.62 -0.33 -20.91
N VAL A 141 14.59 1.00 -20.84
CA VAL A 141 14.16 1.85 -21.96
C VAL A 141 15.20 1.83 -23.08
N GLU A 142 16.49 2.00 -22.78
CA GLU A 142 17.59 1.98 -23.75
C GLU A 142 17.68 0.64 -24.48
N ASP A 143 17.47 -0.47 -23.74
CA ASP A 143 17.47 -1.84 -24.27
C ASP A 143 16.16 -2.21 -25.00
N GLY A 144 15.17 -1.29 -25.03
CA GLY A 144 13.87 -1.54 -25.68
C GLY A 144 12.97 -2.55 -24.95
N VAL A 145 13.27 -2.88 -23.68
CA VAL A 145 12.46 -3.78 -22.85
C VAL A 145 11.11 -3.14 -22.48
N ILE A 146 11.12 -1.83 -22.24
CA ILE A 146 9.92 -1.02 -22.02
C ILE A 146 9.96 0.25 -22.88
N HIS A 147 8.78 0.74 -23.26
CA HIS A 147 8.66 1.99 -24.00
C HIS A 147 8.78 3.20 -23.05
N GLN A 148 9.38 4.30 -23.54
CA GLN A 148 9.58 5.53 -22.76
C GLN A 148 8.27 6.07 -22.14
N SER A 149 7.14 5.95 -22.84
CA SER A 149 5.84 6.40 -22.30
C SER A 149 5.39 5.59 -21.09
N LEU A 150 5.70 4.29 -21.04
CA LEU A 150 5.41 3.45 -19.89
C LEU A 150 6.33 3.81 -18.72
N ALA A 151 7.63 4.05 -18.99
CA ALA A 151 8.57 4.50 -17.96
C ALA A 151 8.12 5.84 -17.33
N ASN A 152 7.71 6.80 -18.15
CA ASN A 152 7.19 8.09 -17.68
C ASN A 152 5.95 7.90 -16.80
N ARG A 153 5.00 7.04 -17.21
CA ARG A 153 3.82 6.73 -16.39
C ARG A 153 4.18 6.09 -15.06
N ILE A 154 5.12 5.14 -15.04
CA ILE A 154 5.59 4.50 -13.79
C ILE A 154 6.22 5.55 -12.87
N MET A 155 7.06 6.44 -13.38
CA MET A 155 7.67 7.52 -12.61
C MET A 155 6.67 8.50 -12.01
N ASP A 156 5.54 8.70 -12.69
CA ASP A 156 4.49 9.61 -12.24
C ASP A 156 3.49 8.97 -11.26
N SER A 157 3.50 7.64 -11.12
CA SER A 157 2.49 6.91 -10.35
C SER A 157 3.05 6.07 -9.19
N HIS A 158 4.35 5.77 -9.18
CA HIS A 158 4.92 4.80 -8.24
C HIS A 158 6.16 5.30 -7.52
N PHE A 159 6.46 4.67 -6.38
CA PHE A 159 7.53 5.04 -5.49
C PHE A 159 8.84 4.37 -5.90
N SER A 160 9.85 5.15 -6.24
CA SER A 160 11.17 4.63 -6.58
C SER A 160 11.99 4.28 -5.33
N LEU A 161 13.05 3.50 -5.50
CA LEU A 161 14.02 3.21 -4.43
C LEU A 161 14.64 4.49 -3.87
N GLU A 162 14.93 5.46 -4.76
CA GLU A 162 15.55 6.73 -4.38
C GLU A 162 14.63 7.56 -3.50
N TYR A 163 13.33 7.67 -3.86
CA TYR A 163 12.33 8.36 -3.04
C TYR A 163 12.03 7.64 -1.72
N ALA A 164 11.94 6.30 -1.75
CA ALA A 164 11.79 5.50 -0.54
C ALA A 164 12.96 5.72 0.44
N THR A 165 14.19 5.77 -0.09
CA THR A 165 15.39 6.05 0.70
C THR A 165 15.36 7.46 1.30
N GLN A 166 14.97 8.47 0.52
CA GLN A 166 14.82 9.85 0.99
C GLN A 166 13.73 9.96 2.05
N PHE A 167 12.59 9.31 1.83
CA PHE A 167 11.49 9.27 2.79
C PHE A 167 11.95 8.67 4.13
N LEU A 168 12.63 7.53 4.13
CA LEU A 168 13.15 6.91 5.35
C LEU A 168 14.12 7.83 6.10
N LYS A 169 15.06 8.47 5.39
CA LYS A 169 16.01 9.42 5.99
C LYS A 169 15.34 10.68 6.57
N ALA A 170 14.20 11.07 6.06
CA ALA A 170 13.46 12.26 6.50
C ALA A 170 12.53 12.01 7.70
N ASN A 171 12.32 10.74 8.07
CA ASN A 171 11.41 10.34 9.15
C ASN A 171 12.16 9.87 10.39
N ASP A 172 11.50 9.95 11.55
CA ASP A 172 11.97 9.34 12.78
C ASP A 172 11.74 7.82 12.75
N LEU A 173 12.82 7.05 12.73
CA LEU A 173 12.80 5.59 12.67
C LEU A 173 13.11 4.93 14.03
N SER A 174 13.18 5.69 15.12
CA SER A 174 13.59 5.20 16.45
C SER A 174 12.74 4.05 17.00
N GLU A 175 11.44 4.04 16.66
CA GLU A 175 10.48 3.00 17.08
C GLU A 175 10.29 1.91 16.02
N LEU A 176 10.94 2.04 14.85
CA LEU A 176 10.73 1.12 13.74
C LEU A 176 11.32 -0.27 14.04
N LYS A 177 10.53 -1.31 13.81
CA LYS A 177 10.88 -2.72 14.07
C LYS A 177 11.01 -3.55 12.80
N GLY A 178 10.41 -3.11 11.69
CA GLY A 178 10.51 -3.81 10.42
C GLY A 178 9.77 -3.12 9.29
N ILE A 179 10.23 -3.40 8.06
CA ILE A 179 9.64 -2.92 6.82
C ILE A 179 9.26 -4.12 5.95
N HIS A 180 8.04 -4.11 5.44
CA HIS A 180 7.59 -5.02 4.40
C HIS A 180 7.53 -4.25 3.09
N LEU A 181 8.38 -4.64 2.14
CA LEU A 181 8.38 -4.10 0.79
C LEU A 181 7.23 -4.73 0.02
N ILE A 182 6.42 -3.89 -0.60
CA ILE A 182 5.26 -4.28 -1.38
C ILE A 182 5.32 -3.66 -2.77
N HIS A 183 4.52 -4.16 -3.70
CA HIS A 183 4.29 -3.59 -5.04
C HIS A 183 5.58 -3.40 -5.87
N LEU A 184 6.51 -4.36 -5.83
CA LEU A 184 7.73 -4.33 -6.63
C LEU A 184 7.42 -4.68 -8.09
N SER A 185 7.99 -3.92 -9.03
CA SER A 185 7.91 -4.24 -10.46
C SER A 185 8.72 -5.49 -10.79
N SER A 186 8.18 -6.37 -11.64
CA SER A 186 8.90 -7.57 -12.09
C SER A 186 10.11 -7.24 -12.99
N ASN A 187 10.06 -6.16 -13.75
CA ASN A 187 11.08 -5.80 -14.74
C ASN A 187 11.98 -4.67 -14.30
N ASN A 188 11.44 -3.69 -13.57
CA ASN A 188 12.16 -2.44 -13.23
C ASN A 188 12.68 -2.45 -11.80
N SER A 189 12.69 -3.60 -11.13
CA SER A 189 13.19 -3.74 -9.76
C SER A 189 14.06 -4.98 -9.59
N ASN A 190 14.91 -4.92 -8.57
CA ASN A 190 15.66 -6.05 -8.06
C ASN A 190 15.38 -6.17 -6.56
N ALA A 191 14.55 -7.13 -6.19
CA ALA A 191 14.05 -7.29 -4.83
C ALA A 191 15.17 -7.44 -3.79
N GLN A 192 16.23 -8.17 -4.10
CA GLN A 192 17.36 -8.37 -3.18
C GLN A 192 18.20 -7.11 -3.03
N PHE A 193 18.41 -6.39 -4.11
CA PHE A 193 19.12 -5.11 -4.08
C PHE A 193 18.33 -4.07 -3.30
N ILE A 194 17.04 -3.89 -3.59
CA ILE A 194 16.14 -2.97 -2.87
C ILE A 194 16.13 -3.30 -1.39
N LYS A 195 15.93 -4.58 -1.03
CA LYS A 195 15.96 -5.04 0.36
C LYS A 195 17.23 -4.62 1.07
N LYS A 196 18.40 -4.86 0.46
CA LYS A 196 19.71 -4.50 1.03
C LYS A 196 19.85 -2.99 1.24
N GLN A 197 19.43 -2.18 0.26
CA GLN A 197 19.49 -0.72 0.36
C GLN A 197 18.57 -0.16 1.44
N ILE A 198 17.33 -0.60 1.48
CA ILE A 198 16.35 -0.18 2.49
C ILE A 198 16.79 -0.62 3.88
N GLN A 199 17.33 -1.82 4.04
CA GLN A 199 17.85 -2.31 5.32
C GLN A 199 19.07 -1.49 5.80
N ALA A 200 19.96 -1.13 4.90
CA ALA A 200 21.13 -0.30 5.23
C ALA A 200 20.74 1.11 5.72
N VAL A 201 19.67 1.67 5.15
CA VAL A 201 19.17 3.01 5.55
C VAL A 201 18.36 2.97 6.82
N SER A 202 17.50 1.95 6.99
CA SER A 202 16.56 1.88 8.10
C SER A 202 17.13 1.23 9.37
N GLY A 203 18.16 0.39 9.24
CA GLY A 203 18.76 -0.35 10.34
C GLY A 203 17.87 -1.48 10.92
N VAL A 204 16.73 -1.80 10.27
CA VAL A 204 15.79 -2.81 10.77
C VAL A 204 15.62 -3.97 9.76
N PRO A 205 15.06 -5.11 10.19
CA PRO A 205 14.72 -6.20 9.27
C PRO A 205 13.79 -5.74 8.15
N VAL A 206 14.10 -6.15 6.91
CA VAL A 206 13.31 -5.84 5.71
C VAL A 206 12.86 -7.15 5.07
N TYR A 207 11.58 -7.25 4.79
CA TYR A 207 10.94 -8.41 4.17
C TYR A 207 10.37 -8.01 2.81
N VAL A 208 10.42 -8.92 1.84
CA VAL A 208 9.80 -8.71 0.52
C VAL A 208 8.47 -9.43 0.53
N GLY A 209 7.38 -8.70 0.28
CA GLY A 209 6.04 -9.27 0.15
C GLY A 209 5.84 -9.94 -1.21
N GLY A 210 5.06 -11.01 -1.25
CA GLY A 210 4.69 -11.67 -2.50
C GLY A 210 5.67 -12.70 -3.04
N LEU A 211 6.65 -13.13 -2.24
CA LEU A 211 7.52 -14.27 -2.54
C LEU A 211 7.00 -15.55 -1.89
#